data_7529ea36b397ced85d2cbca65e5a237b
#
_entry.id   7529ea36b397ced85d2cbca65e5a237b
#
_cell.length_a   1.000
_cell.length_b   1.000
_cell.length_c   1.000
_cell.angle_alpha   90.00
_cell.angle_beta   90.00
_cell.angle_gamma   90.00
#
_symmetry.space_group_name_H-M   'P 1'
#
loop_
_entity.id
_entity.type
_entity.pdbx_description
1 polymer ?
#
loop_
_entity_poly.entity_id
_entity_poly.type
_entity_poly.pdbx_seq_one_letter_code
_entity_poly.pdbx_strand_id
1 'polypeptide(L)'
;MEKVQAILFDLDGTLWDSSEGVLKSWNQVLEMHPECGRGPITQEELNGCFGLPMTEIAAKLFPRQTSQGQQKMMDECCEVENAYLLRNGGILFPQLEETLEILHREYQLYVVSNCQQGY
;
A
#
# COMPACT_ATOMS: atom_id res chain seq x y z
N MET A 1 35.32 -11.89 1.98
CA MET A 1 33.86 -11.80 1.92
C MET A 1 33.39 -10.72 2.91
N GLU A 2 32.70 -9.71 2.40
CA GLU A 2 32.22 -8.65 3.26
C GLU A 2 31.03 -9.10 4.08
N LYS A 3 30.98 -8.69 5.36
CA LYS A 3 29.81 -8.95 6.20
C LYS A 3 28.66 -8.02 5.84
N VAL A 4 27.46 -8.56 5.85
CA VAL A 4 26.25 -7.75 5.80
C VAL A 4 26.19 -6.89 7.07
N GLN A 5 26.02 -5.57 6.91
CA GLN A 5 25.98 -4.64 8.04
C GLN A 5 24.61 -4.02 8.24
N ALA A 6 23.77 -4.02 7.20
CA ALA A 6 22.43 -3.44 7.22
C ALA A 6 21.45 -4.29 6.45
N ILE A 7 20.20 -4.24 6.85
CA ILE A 7 19.07 -4.91 6.17
C ILE A 7 18.04 -3.86 5.82
N LEU A 8 17.61 -3.84 4.55
CA LEU A 8 16.54 -2.97 4.08
C LEU A 8 15.26 -3.80 3.94
N PHE A 9 14.19 -3.35 4.58
CA PHE A 9 12.89 -4.00 4.51
C PHE A 9 11.92 -3.19 3.67
N ASP A 10 11.16 -3.87 2.81
CA ASP A 10 9.96 -3.31 2.22
C ASP A 10 8.86 -3.28 3.30
N LEU A 11 7.96 -2.30 3.23
CA LEU A 11 6.90 -2.16 4.23
C LEU A 11 5.69 -3.04 3.88
N ASP A 12 5.04 -2.76 2.75
CA ASP A 12 3.80 -3.46 2.39
C ASP A 12 4.06 -4.87 1.91
N GLY A 13 3.39 -5.83 2.54
CA GLY A 13 3.55 -7.24 2.23
C GLY A 13 4.80 -7.89 2.82
N THR A 14 5.65 -7.13 3.51
CA THR A 14 6.87 -7.63 4.15
C THR A 14 6.84 -7.46 5.66
N LEU A 15 6.66 -6.24 6.14
CA LEU A 15 6.60 -5.96 7.58
C LEU A 15 5.17 -5.97 8.09
N TRP A 16 4.23 -5.51 7.32
CA TRP A 16 2.82 -5.53 7.68
C TRP A 16 1.94 -5.80 6.48
N ASP A 17 0.72 -6.23 6.76
CA ASP A 17 -0.32 -6.40 5.76
C ASP A 17 -1.33 -5.28 5.90
N SER A 18 -1.34 -4.35 4.95
CA SER A 18 -2.28 -3.23 4.88
C SER A 18 -3.40 -3.47 3.86
N SER A 19 -3.39 -4.63 3.20
CA SER A 19 -4.27 -4.90 2.05
C SER A 19 -5.76 -4.77 2.36
N GLU A 20 -6.21 -5.20 3.54
CA GLU A 20 -7.62 -5.07 3.95
C GLU A 20 -8.03 -3.60 4.07
N GLY A 21 -7.20 -2.78 4.72
CA GLY A 21 -7.46 -1.35 4.88
C GLY A 21 -7.42 -0.60 3.57
N VAL A 22 -6.47 -0.92 2.70
CA VAL A 22 -6.37 -0.35 1.36
C VAL A 22 -7.61 -0.70 0.54
N LEU A 23 -8.01 -1.97 0.53
CA LEU A 23 -9.17 -2.42 -0.22
C LEU A 23 -10.46 -1.73 0.24
N LYS A 24 -10.69 -1.63 1.53
CA LYS A 24 -11.86 -0.93 2.09
C LYS A 24 -11.86 0.54 1.71
N SER A 25 -10.72 1.21 1.85
CA SER A 25 -10.57 2.64 1.57
C SER A 25 -10.84 2.95 0.11
N TRP A 26 -10.25 2.19 -0.79
CA TRP A 26 -10.39 2.43 -2.22
C TRP A 26 -11.80 2.11 -2.71
N ASN A 27 -12.45 1.06 -2.19
CA ASN A 27 -13.84 0.76 -2.51
C ASN A 27 -14.80 1.82 -1.97
N GLN A 28 -14.49 2.42 -0.83
CA GLN A 28 -15.27 3.55 -0.30
C GLN A 28 -15.23 4.73 -1.26
N VAL A 29 -14.06 5.04 -1.83
CA VAL A 29 -13.92 6.10 -2.84
C VAL A 29 -14.72 5.76 -4.10
N LEU A 30 -14.69 4.51 -4.55
CA LEU A 30 -15.47 4.08 -5.71
C LEU A 30 -16.98 4.25 -5.49
N GLU A 31 -17.48 3.98 -4.31
CA GLU A 31 -18.89 4.16 -3.97
C GLU A 31 -19.32 5.63 -4.09
N MET A 32 -18.39 6.56 -3.81
CA MET A 32 -18.66 7.99 -3.96
C MET A 32 -18.57 8.49 -5.41
N HIS A 33 -18.05 7.66 -6.31
CA HIS A 33 -17.82 8.03 -7.72
C HIS A 33 -18.42 7.00 -8.69
N PRO A 34 -19.77 6.88 -8.76
CA PRO A 34 -20.41 5.92 -9.67
C PRO A 34 -20.09 6.19 -11.16
N GLU A 35 -19.65 7.40 -11.50
CA GLU A 35 -19.22 7.77 -12.84
C GLU A 35 -17.99 7.01 -13.33
N CYS A 36 -17.25 6.37 -12.47
CA CYS A 36 -16.12 5.52 -12.85
C CYS A 36 -16.56 4.29 -13.66
N GLY A 37 -17.82 3.90 -13.53
CA GLY A 37 -18.42 2.86 -14.36
C GLY A 37 -17.84 1.48 -14.13
N ARG A 38 -17.38 1.17 -12.91
CA ARG A 38 -16.86 -0.15 -12.56
C ARG A 38 -17.43 -0.64 -11.24
N GLY A 39 -17.40 -1.96 -11.06
CA GLY A 39 -17.74 -2.59 -9.79
C GLY A 39 -16.61 -2.45 -8.75
N PRO A 40 -16.80 -3.05 -7.56
CA PRO A 40 -15.79 -2.99 -6.50
C PRO A 40 -14.45 -3.57 -6.94
N ILE A 41 -13.37 -3.01 -6.39
CA ILE A 41 -12.03 -3.55 -6.55
C ILE A 41 -11.96 -4.86 -5.75
N THR A 42 -11.45 -5.92 -6.39
CA THR A 42 -11.26 -7.21 -5.73
C THR A 42 -9.88 -7.30 -5.09
N GLN A 43 -9.73 -8.22 -4.16
CA GLN A 43 -8.42 -8.51 -3.56
C GLN A 43 -7.39 -8.92 -4.60
N GLU A 44 -7.83 -9.68 -5.60
CA GLU A 44 -6.97 -10.12 -6.70
C GLU A 44 -6.46 -8.95 -7.54
N GLU A 45 -7.34 -8.00 -7.88
CA GLU A 45 -6.95 -6.78 -8.59
C GLU A 45 -5.95 -5.97 -7.78
N LEU A 46 -6.21 -5.82 -6.48
CA LEU A 46 -5.32 -5.09 -5.59
C LEU A 46 -3.95 -5.74 -5.50
N ASN A 47 -3.91 -7.06 -5.38
CA ASN A 47 -2.66 -7.82 -5.33
C ASN A 47 -1.80 -7.58 -6.57
N GLY A 48 -2.43 -7.42 -7.72
CA GLY A 48 -1.76 -7.11 -8.98
C GLY A 48 -1.21 -5.68 -9.06
N CYS A 49 -1.59 -4.81 -8.12
CA CYS A 49 -1.12 -3.43 -8.05
C CYS A 49 0.12 -3.24 -7.18
N PHE A 50 0.41 -4.17 -6.28
CA PHE A 50 1.55 -4.03 -5.38
C PHE A 50 2.86 -3.97 -6.16
N GLY A 51 3.70 -3.01 -5.79
CA GLY A 51 4.98 -2.77 -6.43
C GLY A 51 4.93 -1.88 -7.67
N LEU A 52 3.75 -1.50 -8.15
CA LEU A 52 3.60 -0.59 -9.27
C LEU A 52 3.62 0.87 -8.82
N PRO A 53 4.11 1.80 -9.67
CA PRO A 53 3.94 3.23 -9.43
C PRO A 53 2.47 3.63 -9.43
N MET A 54 2.14 4.71 -8.72
CA MET A 54 0.74 5.17 -8.58
C MET A 54 0.07 5.48 -9.91
N THR A 55 0.80 6.02 -10.88
CA THR A 55 0.25 6.32 -12.22
C THR A 55 -0.18 5.05 -12.95
N GLU A 56 0.59 3.97 -12.82
CA GLU A 56 0.25 2.69 -13.43
C GLU A 56 -0.93 2.03 -12.74
N ILE A 57 -0.99 2.13 -11.41
CA ILE A 57 -2.13 1.64 -10.63
C ILE A 57 -3.42 2.36 -11.06
N ALA A 58 -3.35 3.70 -11.18
CA ALA A 58 -4.49 4.50 -11.61
C ALA A 58 -5.01 4.09 -12.99
N ALA A 59 -4.12 3.89 -13.94
CA ALA A 59 -4.48 3.46 -15.29
C ALA A 59 -5.12 2.06 -15.29
N LYS A 60 -4.61 1.17 -14.45
CA LYS A 60 -5.12 -0.20 -14.35
C LYS A 60 -6.50 -0.27 -13.70
N LEU A 61 -6.71 0.51 -12.64
CA LEU A 61 -7.96 0.46 -11.87
C LEU A 61 -9.07 1.32 -12.48
N PHE A 62 -8.72 2.42 -13.15
CA PHE A 62 -9.68 3.37 -13.71
C PHE A 62 -9.48 3.58 -15.21
N PRO A 63 -9.56 2.51 -16.04
CA PRO A 63 -9.23 2.60 -17.46
C PRO A 63 -10.19 3.48 -18.26
N ARG A 64 -11.41 3.74 -17.74
CA ARG A 64 -12.41 4.57 -18.41
C ARG A 64 -12.24 6.06 -18.13
N GLN A 65 -11.36 6.42 -17.19
CA GLN A 65 -11.10 7.80 -16.83
C GLN A 65 -9.99 8.40 -17.69
N THR A 66 -9.99 9.73 -17.85
CA THR A 66 -8.86 10.44 -18.43
C THR A 66 -7.68 10.40 -17.47
N SER A 67 -6.47 10.76 -17.96
CA SER A 67 -5.29 10.82 -17.11
C SER A 67 -5.49 11.73 -15.89
N GLN A 68 -6.17 12.87 -16.06
CA GLN A 68 -6.50 13.76 -14.96
C GLN A 68 -7.49 13.14 -14.00
N GLY A 69 -8.52 12.46 -14.53
CA GLY A 69 -9.51 11.74 -13.73
C GLY A 69 -8.87 10.60 -12.93
N GLN A 70 -7.97 9.84 -13.54
CA GLN A 70 -7.22 8.78 -12.88
C GLN A 70 -6.40 9.32 -11.72
N GLN A 71 -5.68 10.41 -11.93
CA GLN A 71 -4.88 11.04 -10.89
C GLN A 71 -5.74 11.53 -9.72
N LYS A 72 -6.86 12.17 -10.04
CA LYS A 72 -7.81 12.64 -9.02
C LYS A 72 -8.36 11.50 -8.19
N MET A 73 -8.74 10.39 -8.83
CA MET A 73 -9.26 9.21 -8.14
C MET A 73 -8.20 8.62 -7.22
N MET A 74 -6.95 8.51 -7.68
CA MET A 74 -5.87 7.98 -6.87
C MET A 74 -5.53 8.89 -5.69
N ASP A 75 -5.57 10.22 -5.89
CA ASP A 75 -5.33 11.17 -4.80
C ASP A 75 -6.38 10.99 -3.69
N GLU A 76 -7.66 10.83 -4.04
CA GLU A 76 -8.71 10.55 -3.07
C GLU A 76 -8.52 9.19 -2.40
N CYS A 77 -8.15 8.16 -3.16
CA CYS A 77 -7.87 6.82 -2.62
C CYS A 77 -6.74 6.88 -1.59
N CYS A 78 -5.67 7.58 -1.91
CA CYS A 78 -4.53 7.72 -1.00
C CYS A 78 -4.90 8.51 0.26
N GLU A 79 -5.71 9.55 0.13
CA GLU A 79 -6.16 10.35 1.27
C GLU A 79 -7.03 9.54 2.24
N VAL A 80 -8.00 8.80 1.71
CA VAL A 80 -8.88 7.94 2.53
C VAL A 80 -8.08 6.80 3.15
N GLU A 81 -7.17 6.20 2.40
CA GLU A 81 -6.28 5.14 2.87
C GLU A 81 -5.40 5.60 4.03
N ASN A 82 -4.75 6.76 3.88
CA ASN A 82 -3.91 7.31 4.93
C ASN A 82 -4.71 7.55 6.21
N ALA A 83 -5.91 8.09 6.09
CA ALA A 83 -6.80 8.31 7.24
C ALA A 83 -7.20 6.99 7.91
N TYR A 84 -7.50 5.97 7.12
CA TYR A 84 -7.86 4.66 7.63
C TYR A 84 -6.69 4.01 8.38
N LEU A 85 -5.51 4.00 7.77
CA LEU A 85 -4.32 3.37 8.35
C LEU A 85 -3.83 4.10 9.60
N LEU A 86 -4.01 5.41 9.64
CA LEU A 86 -3.68 6.20 10.83
C LEU A 86 -4.53 5.81 12.03
N ARG A 87 -5.80 5.44 11.81
CA ARG A 87 -6.73 5.03 12.87
C ARG A 87 -6.58 3.56 13.25
N ASN A 88 -6.42 2.70 12.27
CA ASN A 88 -6.55 1.25 12.44
C ASN A 88 -5.22 0.51 12.30
N GLY A 89 -4.23 1.10 11.61
CA GLY A 89 -2.98 0.44 11.30
C GLY A 89 -3.12 -0.69 10.30
N GLY A 90 -2.01 -1.35 10.01
CA GLY A 90 -1.94 -2.60 9.26
C GLY A 90 -1.81 -3.77 10.23
N ILE A 91 -1.81 -4.97 9.69
CA ILE A 91 -1.61 -6.21 10.47
C ILE A 91 -0.15 -6.62 10.32
N LEU A 92 0.58 -6.70 11.44
CA LEU A 92 1.95 -7.18 11.44
C LEU A 92 1.97 -8.69 11.19
N PHE A 93 2.94 -9.14 10.41
CA PHE A 93 3.10 -10.57 10.19
C PHE A 93 3.54 -11.27 11.49
N PRO A 94 3.17 -12.55 11.69
CA PRO A 94 3.49 -13.28 12.93
C PRO A 94 4.99 -13.29 13.21
N GLN A 95 5.35 -13.16 14.48
CA GLN A 95 6.73 -13.21 14.97
C GLN A 95 7.66 -12.10 14.42
N LEU A 96 7.09 -11.08 13.79
CA LEU A 96 7.87 -9.99 13.19
C LEU A 96 8.69 -9.24 14.23
N GLU A 97 8.08 -8.84 15.35
CA GLU A 97 8.76 -8.09 16.40
C GLU A 97 9.95 -8.85 16.96
N GLU A 98 9.78 -10.15 17.22
CA GLU A 98 10.84 -11.00 17.73
C GLU A 98 11.99 -11.13 16.72
N THR A 99 11.66 -11.31 15.45
CA THR A 99 12.64 -11.42 14.37
C THR A 99 13.44 -10.13 14.22
N LEU A 100 12.77 -8.98 14.21
CA LEU A 100 13.43 -7.68 14.10
C LEU A 100 14.34 -7.40 15.29
N GLU A 101 13.92 -7.77 16.49
CA GLU A 101 14.73 -7.60 17.69
C GLU A 101 16.01 -8.41 17.62
N ILE A 102 15.93 -9.68 17.17
CA ILE A 102 17.09 -10.55 17.00
C ILE A 102 18.04 -9.97 15.94
N LEU A 103 17.51 -9.54 14.79
CA LEU A 103 18.32 -8.98 13.71
C LEU A 103 18.98 -7.66 14.10
N HIS A 104 18.29 -6.82 14.89
CA HIS A 104 18.82 -5.52 15.32
C HIS A 104 20.08 -5.67 16.21
N ARG A 105 20.28 -6.79 16.85
CA ARG A 105 21.48 -7.04 17.65
C ARG A 105 22.76 -7.11 16.82
N GLU A 106 22.63 -7.52 15.54
CA GLU A 106 23.77 -7.73 14.65
C GLU A 106 23.79 -6.77 13.46
N TYR A 107 22.63 -6.20 13.08
CA TYR A 107 22.48 -5.40 11.86
C TYR A 107 21.75 -4.09 12.14
N GLN A 108 22.03 -3.08 11.32
CA GLN A 108 21.21 -1.90 11.27
C GLN A 108 20.00 -2.18 10.36
N LEU A 109 18.80 -1.80 10.82
CA LEU A 109 17.56 -2.09 10.11
C LEU A 109 16.97 -0.79 9.56
N TYR A 110 16.51 -0.84 8.32
CA TYR A 110 15.89 0.29 7.62
C TYR A 110 14.62 -0.16 6.91
N VAL A 111 13.66 0.75 6.78
CA VAL A 111 12.45 0.54 5.99
C VAL A 111 12.54 1.38 4.73
N VAL A 112 12.30 0.75 3.58
CA VAL A 112 12.25 1.40 2.26
C VAL A 112 10.90 1.06 1.64
N SER A 113 10.15 2.06 1.21
CA SER A 113 8.81 1.85 0.65
C SER A 113 8.55 2.80 -0.52
N ASN A 114 7.74 2.34 -1.47
CA ASN A 114 7.23 3.15 -2.58
C ASN A 114 5.93 3.87 -2.25
N CYS A 115 5.54 3.91 -0.98
CA CYS A 115 4.32 4.56 -0.55
C CYS A 115 4.43 6.09 -0.63
N GLN A 116 3.26 6.75 -0.64
CA GLN A 116 3.16 8.20 -0.64
C GLN A 116 3.53 8.79 0.72
N GLN A 117 3.80 10.09 0.73
CA GLN A 117 4.07 10.82 1.96
C GLN A 117 2.87 10.71 2.92
N GLY A 118 3.15 10.49 4.20
CA GLY A 118 2.10 10.35 5.22
C GLY A 118 1.61 8.93 5.45
N TYR A 119 2.07 8.00 4.64
CA TYR A 119 1.74 6.57 4.78
C TYR A 119 2.51 5.93 5.95
#